data_7f2c83b8144f9dbb2178c16bb398e680
#
_entry.id   7f2c83b8144f9dbb2178c16bb398e680
#
_cell.length_a   1.000
_cell.length_b   1.000
_cell.length_c   1.000
_cell.angle_alpha   90.00
_cell.angle_beta   90.00
_cell.angle_gamma   90.00
#
_symmetry.space_group_name_H-M   'P 1'
#
loop_
_entity.id
_entity.type
_entity.pdbx_description
1 polymer ?
#
loop_
_entity_poly.entity_id
_entity_poly.type
_entity_poly.pdbx_seq_one_letter_code
_entity_poly.pdbx_strand_id
1 'polypeptide(L)'
;MAPHIDPNPGEKLVLEEDCSEVKLGNGILSLTNQRIIFEKTEGNLTTLNKKIGNAILNSTLDKVGNVNPEGFILTKVVVQIGDSQYKFSVFNSKKWAKEIETQKGLFNKK
;
A
#
# COMPACT_ATOMS: atom_id res chain seq x y z
N MET A 1 -5.34 6.08 -9.86
CA MET A 1 -4.11 6.78 -10.30
C MET A 1 -2.93 5.87 -10.12
N ALA A 2 -2.12 5.72 -11.13
CA ALA A 2 -0.95 4.85 -11.04
C ALA A 2 0.13 5.48 -10.15
N PRO A 3 0.97 4.67 -9.48
CA PRO A 3 2.11 5.20 -8.72
C PRO A 3 3.01 6.07 -9.58
N HIS A 4 3.66 7.04 -8.96
CA HIS A 4 4.63 7.92 -9.64
C HIS A 4 5.96 7.23 -9.91
N ILE A 5 6.10 6.00 -9.48
CA ILE A 5 7.30 5.20 -9.71
C ILE A 5 7.12 4.44 -11.02
N ASP A 6 8.14 4.44 -11.85
CA ASP A 6 8.08 3.69 -13.10
C ASP A 6 7.87 2.20 -12.83
N PRO A 7 6.95 1.56 -13.55
CA PRO A 7 6.71 0.14 -13.33
C PRO A 7 7.89 -0.70 -13.83
N ASN A 8 8.13 -1.79 -13.13
CA ASN A 8 9.10 -2.79 -13.58
C ASN A 8 8.51 -3.61 -14.73
N PRO A 9 9.36 -4.31 -15.51
CA PRO A 9 8.84 -5.21 -16.53
C PRO A 9 7.84 -6.21 -15.94
N GLY A 10 6.68 -6.31 -16.55
CA GLY A 10 5.63 -7.22 -16.11
C GLY A 10 4.86 -6.79 -14.88
N GLU A 11 5.14 -5.60 -14.35
CA GLU A 11 4.44 -5.12 -13.16
C GLU A 11 3.05 -4.61 -13.49
N LYS A 12 2.05 -5.00 -12.69
CA LYS A 12 0.66 -4.59 -12.86
C LYS A 12 0.11 -4.09 -11.53
N LEU A 13 -0.61 -3.00 -11.59
CA LEU A 13 -1.32 -2.46 -10.43
C LEU A 13 -2.51 -3.34 -10.10
N VAL A 14 -2.62 -3.75 -8.85
CA VAL A 14 -3.70 -4.60 -8.36
C VAL A 14 -4.72 -3.81 -7.57
N LEU A 15 -4.26 -3.02 -6.60
CA LEU A 15 -5.12 -2.17 -5.78
C LEU A 15 -4.44 -0.83 -5.55
N GLU A 16 -5.25 0.21 -5.42
CA GLU A 16 -4.78 1.54 -5.09
C GLU A 16 -5.84 2.25 -4.28
N GLU A 17 -5.43 2.94 -3.23
CA GLU A 17 -6.38 3.66 -2.39
C GLU A 17 -5.71 4.83 -1.68
N ASP A 18 -6.40 5.98 -1.63
CA ASP A 18 -6.03 7.08 -0.75
C ASP A 18 -6.28 6.65 0.69
N CYS A 19 -5.27 6.73 1.52
CA CYS A 19 -5.43 6.32 2.91
C CYS A 19 -4.42 7.02 3.80
N SER A 20 -4.47 6.74 5.10
CA SER A 20 -3.48 7.21 6.04
C SER A 20 -2.83 6.03 6.74
N GLU A 21 -1.59 6.22 7.14
CA GLU A 21 -0.86 5.26 7.94
C GLU A 21 -0.44 5.95 9.24
N VAL A 22 -0.44 5.21 10.33
CA VAL A 22 -0.27 5.78 11.68
C VAL A 22 1.02 6.58 11.84
N LYS A 23 2.11 6.08 11.25
CA LYS A 23 3.42 6.73 11.35
C LYS A 23 3.74 7.62 10.16
N LEU A 24 3.21 7.30 8.99
CA LEU A 24 3.61 7.94 7.74
C LEU A 24 2.69 9.08 7.31
N GLY A 25 1.47 9.10 7.84
CA GLY A 25 0.51 10.15 7.49
C GLY A 25 -0.33 9.79 6.29
N ASN A 26 -0.84 10.81 5.60
CA ASN A 26 -1.71 10.63 4.45
C ASN A 26 -0.92 10.30 3.18
N GLY A 27 -1.47 9.43 2.35
CA GLY A 27 -0.82 9.07 1.12
C GLY A 27 -1.69 8.16 0.26
N ILE A 28 -1.05 7.58 -0.74
CA ILE A 28 -1.68 6.63 -1.65
C ILE A 28 -0.98 5.29 -1.48
N LEU A 29 -1.76 4.28 -1.09
CA LEU A 29 -1.25 2.92 -0.97
C LEU A 29 -1.53 2.19 -2.27
N SER A 30 -0.49 1.61 -2.85
CA SER A 30 -0.59 0.85 -4.09
C SER A 30 -0.04 -0.55 -3.88
N LEU A 31 -0.76 -1.54 -4.38
CA LEU A 31 -0.30 -2.92 -4.41
C LEU A 31 -0.18 -3.34 -5.87
N THR A 32 1.00 -3.81 -6.23
CA THR A 32 1.22 -4.40 -7.55
C THR A 32 1.47 -5.90 -7.39
N ASN A 33 1.67 -6.57 -8.51
CA ASN A 33 2.04 -7.99 -8.45
C ASN A 33 3.50 -8.21 -8.05
N GLN A 34 4.24 -7.13 -7.74
CA GLN A 34 5.66 -7.23 -7.38
C GLN A 34 6.01 -6.53 -6.08
N ARG A 35 5.27 -5.50 -5.69
CA ARG A 35 5.64 -4.68 -4.52
C ARG A 35 4.45 -3.95 -3.93
N ILE A 36 4.67 -3.44 -2.72
CA ILE A 36 3.73 -2.53 -2.05
C ILE A 36 4.41 -1.17 -1.93
N ILE A 37 3.67 -0.12 -2.27
CA ILE A 37 4.20 1.24 -2.35
C ILE A 37 3.27 2.18 -1.60
N PHE A 38 3.84 3.06 -0.79
CA PHE A 38 3.06 4.14 -0.17
C PHE A 38 3.72 5.47 -0.52
N GLU A 39 3.00 6.28 -1.25
CA GLU A 39 3.45 7.60 -1.68
C GLU A 39 2.75 8.66 -0.85
N LYS A 40 3.55 9.47 -0.16
CA LYS A 40 2.98 10.54 0.66
C LYS A 40 2.35 11.60 -0.22
N THR A 41 1.14 12.02 0.14
CA THR A 41 0.48 13.11 -0.57
C THR A 41 0.67 14.41 0.19
N GLU A 42 0.99 15.46 -0.54
CA GLU A 42 1.08 16.80 -0.01
C GLU A 42 0.03 17.66 -0.69
N GLY A 43 -0.39 18.68 0.00
CA GLY A 43 -1.37 19.58 -0.52
C GLY A 43 -2.64 19.52 0.29
N ASN A 44 -3.38 20.60 0.26
CA ASN A 44 -4.63 20.67 0.96
C ASN A 44 -5.77 20.47 -0.02
N LEU A 45 -6.96 20.28 0.52
CA LEU A 45 -8.14 20.00 -0.28
C LEU A 45 -8.60 21.20 -1.11
N THR A 46 -8.02 22.37 -0.89
CA THR A 46 -8.36 23.55 -1.66
C THR A 46 -7.61 23.63 -2.98
N THR A 47 -6.55 22.87 -3.14
CA THR A 47 -5.88 22.78 -4.43
C THR A 47 -6.38 21.53 -5.14
N LEU A 48 -6.84 21.69 -6.37
CA LEU A 48 -7.38 20.58 -7.14
C LEU A 48 -6.32 19.56 -7.52
N ASN A 49 -5.05 19.90 -7.34
CA ASN A 49 -3.95 19.02 -7.66
C ASN A 49 -3.28 18.52 -6.39
N LYS A 50 -3.52 17.26 -6.05
CA LYS A 50 -2.74 16.61 -5.02
C LYS A 50 -1.33 16.44 -5.55
N LYS A 51 -0.40 17.01 -4.80
CA LYS A 51 1.00 16.79 -5.09
C LYS A 51 1.37 15.43 -4.51
N ILE A 52 1.77 14.52 -5.35
CA ILE A 52 2.25 13.23 -4.90
C ILE A 52 3.74 13.37 -4.61
N GLY A 53 4.11 13.16 -3.36
CA GLY A 53 5.50 13.23 -2.94
C GLY A 53 6.26 11.97 -3.30
N ASN A 54 7.43 11.83 -2.70
CA ASN A 54 8.24 10.65 -2.91
C ASN A 54 7.59 9.42 -2.31
N ALA A 55 7.89 8.26 -2.87
CA ALA A 55 7.49 7.01 -2.24
C ALA A 55 8.30 6.84 -0.96
N ILE A 56 7.61 6.90 0.18
CA ILE A 56 8.25 6.75 1.48
C ILE A 56 8.27 5.29 1.94
N LEU A 57 7.55 4.43 1.23
CA LEU A 57 7.60 3.00 1.43
C LEU A 57 7.54 2.34 0.07
N ASN A 58 8.50 1.49 -0.21
CA ASN A 58 8.58 0.77 -1.47
C ASN A 58 9.25 -0.57 -1.19
N SER A 59 8.43 -1.61 -1.05
CA SER A 59 8.93 -2.91 -0.64
C SER A 59 8.47 -4.00 -1.60
N THR A 60 9.41 -4.83 -2.02
CA THR A 60 9.06 -6.03 -2.77
C THR A 60 8.28 -6.99 -1.87
N LEU A 61 7.44 -7.81 -2.48
CA LEU A 61 6.51 -8.66 -1.75
C LEU A 61 7.19 -9.76 -0.93
N ASP A 62 8.41 -10.12 -1.28
CA ASP A 62 9.18 -11.11 -0.51
C ASP A 62 9.55 -10.61 0.88
N LYS A 63 9.54 -9.30 1.10
CA LYS A 63 9.85 -8.69 2.40
C LYS A 63 8.62 -8.48 3.27
N VAL A 64 7.44 -8.74 2.73
CA VAL A 64 6.19 -8.60 3.47
C VAL A 64 5.98 -9.84 4.32
N GLY A 65 5.81 -9.63 5.62
CA GLY A 65 5.53 -10.71 6.57
C GLY A 65 4.04 -10.89 6.79
N ASN A 66 3.59 -10.76 8.03
CA ASN A 66 2.20 -10.95 8.38
C ASN A 66 1.33 -9.82 7.84
N VAL A 67 0.14 -10.18 7.38
CA VAL A 67 -0.86 -9.22 6.91
C VAL A 67 -2.18 -9.59 7.57
N ASN A 68 -2.80 -8.63 8.26
CA ASN A 68 -4.05 -8.88 8.98
C ASN A 68 -5.00 -7.70 8.84
N PRO A 69 -6.29 -7.96 8.64
CA PRO A 69 -7.30 -6.91 8.75
C PRO A 69 -7.56 -6.62 10.22
N GLU A 70 -7.90 -5.36 10.54
CA GLU A 70 -8.15 -4.92 11.91
C GLU A 70 -9.30 -3.92 11.90
N GLY A 71 -10.09 -3.93 12.97
CA GLY A 71 -11.15 -2.96 13.21
C GLY A 71 -12.51 -3.35 12.63
N PHE A 72 -13.56 -2.70 13.14
CA PHE A 72 -14.94 -2.93 12.74
C PHE A 72 -15.45 -1.83 11.84
N ILE A 73 -15.45 -0.60 12.37
CA ILE A 73 -16.02 0.56 11.68
C ILE A 73 -14.92 1.26 10.90
N LEU A 74 -13.83 1.57 11.60
CA LEU A 74 -12.64 2.13 10.96
C LEU A 74 -11.67 0.98 10.74
N THR A 75 -11.66 0.46 9.52
CA THR A 75 -10.86 -0.71 9.23
C THR A 75 -9.45 -0.33 8.79
N LYS A 76 -8.51 -1.17 9.17
CA LYS A 76 -7.11 -1.01 8.80
C LYS A 76 -6.56 -2.33 8.33
N VAL A 77 -5.65 -2.29 7.37
CA VAL A 77 -4.83 -3.45 7.04
C VAL A 77 -3.49 -3.27 7.71
N VAL A 78 -3.10 -4.26 8.50
CA VAL A 78 -1.84 -4.27 9.23
C VAL A 78 -0.85 -5.09 8.44
N VAL A 79 0.25 -4.47 8.03
CA VAL A 79 1.25 -5.10 7.16
C VAL A 79 2.61 -5.03 7.83
N GLN A 80 3.24 -6.17 8.01
CA GLN A 80 4.60 -6.22 8.53
C GLN A 80 5.58 -6.25 7.35
N ILE A 81 6.52 -5.32 7.35
CA ILE A 81 7.55 -5.23 6.31
C ILE A 81 8.89 -5.13 7.03
N GLY A 82 9.72 -6.16 6.89
CA GLY A 82 10.98 -6.23 7.62
C GLY A 82 10.70 -6.22 9.12
N ASP A 83 11.33 -5.30 9.84
CA ASP A 83 11.17 -5.18 11.29
C ASP A 83 10.08 -4.19 11.68
N SER A 84 9.37 -3.62 10.72
CA SER A 84 8.37 -2.58 10.98
C SER A 84 6.97 -3.08 10.68
N GLN A 85 6.01 -2.54 11.43
CA GLN A 85 4.61 -2.82 11.22
C GLN A 85 3.90 -1.53 10.82
N TYR A 86 3.10 -1.60 9.77
CA TYR A 86 2.37 -0.45 9.25
C TYR A 86 0.87 -0.71 9.30
N LYS A 87 0.10 0.30 9.65
CA LYS A 87 -1.35 0.20 9.72
C LYS A 87 -1.96 1.22 8.77
N PHE A 88 -2.51 0.73 7.67
CA PHE A 88 -3.12 1.57 6.65
C PHE A 88 -4.63 1.58 6.82
N SER A 89 -5.20 2.77 6.95
CA SER A 89 -6.65 2.95 7.05
C SER A 89 -7.25 2.82 5.66
N VAL A 90 -7.87 1.69 5.38
CA VAL A 90 -8.42 1.40 4.06
C VAL A 90 -9.90 1.06 4.18
N PHE A 91 -10.63 1.24 3.08
CA PHE A 91 -12.07 1.02 3.07
C PHE A 91 -12.43 -0.45 3.30
N ASN A 92 -11.72 -1.36 2.66
CA ASN A 92 -11.99 -2.80 2.79
C ASN A 92 -10.70 -3.54 3.16
N SER A 93 -10.42 -3.58 4.46
CA SER A 93 -9.18 -4.17 4.96
C SER A 93 -9.06 -5.66 4.66
N LYS A 94 -10.20 -6.37 4.65
CA LYS A 94 -10.19 -7.80 4.34
C LYS A 94 -9.79 -8.06 2.90
N LYS A 95 -10.28 -7.23 1.98
CA LYS A 95 -9.90 -7.34 0.57
C LYS A 95 -8.43 -7.04 0.38
N TRP A 96 -7.93 -5.97 1.03
CA TRP A 96 -6.52 -5.62 0.98
C TRP A 96 -5.64 -6.74 1.51
N ALA A 97 -5.99 -7.29 2.67
CA ALA A 97 -5.22 -8.37 3.29
C ALA A 97 -5.17 -9.60 2.38
N LYS A 98 -6.30 -9.97 1.81
CA LYS A 98 -6.39 -11.12 0.91
C LYS A 98 -5.56 -10.91 -0.35
N GLU A 99 -5.65 -9.73 -0.97
CA GLU A 99 -4.91 -9.46 -2.19
C GLU A 99 -3.40 -9.39 -1.95
N ILE A 100 -2.98 -8.79 -0.84
CA ILE A 100 -1.56 -8.76 -0.50
C ILE A 100 -1.04 -10.19 -0.35
N GLU A 101 -1.76 -11.04 0.38
CA GLU A 101 -1.36 -12.44 0.56
C GLU A 101 -1.32 -13.19 -0.77
N THR A 102 -2.30 -12.94 -1.64
CA THR A 102 -2.36 -13.58 -2.95
C THR A 102 -1.16 -13.18 -3.81
N GLN A 103 -0.88 -11.89 -3.91
CA GLN A 103 0.22 -11.40 -4.72
C GLN A 103 1.57 -11.82 -4.15
N LYS A 104 1.70 -11.83 -2.83
CA LYS A 104 2.90 -12.32 -2.17
C LYS A 104 3.15 -13.78 -2.50
N GLY A 105 2.11 -14.61 -2.45
CA GLY A 105 2.24 -16.03 -2.80
C GLY A 105 2.67 -16.23 -4.23
N LEU A 106 2.07 -15.50 -5.16
CA LEU A 106 2.42 -15.58 -6.57
C LEU A 106 3.85 -15.09 -6.84
N PHE A 107 4.25 -14.02 -6.16
CA PHE A 107 5.59 -13.46 -6.32
C PHE A 107 6.67 -14.44 -5.83
N ASN A 108 6.43 -15.08 -4.70
CA ASN A 108 7.40 -15.99 -4.11
C ASN A 108 7.51 -17.32 -4.84
N LYS A 109 6.61 -17.61 -5.78
CA LYS A 109 6.66 -18.82 -6.60
C LYS A 109 7.54 -18.70 -7.82
N LYS A 110 8.04 -17.53 -8.11
CA LYS A 110 8.91 -17.30 -9.27
C LYS A 110 10.33 -17.75 -9.01
#